data_fa8ac666a7ca94fc9892cf3ec970c98a
#
_entry.id   fa8ac666a7ca94fc9892cf3ec970c98a
#
_cell.length_a   1.000
_cell.length_b   1.000
_cell.length_c   1.000
_cell.angle_alpha   90.00
_cell.angle_beta   90.00
_cell.angle_gamma   90.00
#
_symmetry.space_group_name_H-M   'P 1'
#
loop_
_entity.id
_entity.type
_entity.pdbx_description
1 polymer ?
#
loop_
_entity_poly.entity_id
_entity_poly.type
_entity_poly.pdbx_seq_one_letter_code
_entity_poly.pdbx_strand_id
1 'polypeptide(L)'
;REYAHHSPGSVQETDDAVTFAHERAEEREKWAKTTIVHVGEGSRERVRLGVCIGEFHNKLMDRMLEDARVSAEAMGATIDKVVWVPGTYEAPLVVENMLQDPTLDACVVLGYIEKGSTLHGQEMGATFSIIAKQLELEYGKPVGMGIIGPGATAEQAEMRVAYAGNAVRASVRMAR
;
A
#
# COMPACT_ATOMS: atom_id res chain seq x y z
N ARG A 1 -10.43 -5.23 15.91
CA ARG A 1 -11.09 -4.02 15.34
C ARG A 1 -12.41 -4.41 14.72
N GLU A 2 -13.48 -3.69 15.04
CA GLU A 2 -14.74 -3.80 14.29
C GLU A 2 -14.57 -3.03 12.97
N TYR A 3 -14.94 -3.65 11.88
CA TYR A 3 -14.94 -2.99 10.57
C TYR A 3 -16.20 -2.13 10.43
N ALA A 4 -16.04 -0.93 9.88
CA ALA A 4 -17.16 -0.03 9.67
C ALA A 4 -18.17 -0.64 8.67
N HIS A 5 -19.46 -0.65 9.06
CA HIS A 5 -20.53 -1.01 8.14
C HIS A 5 -20.69 0.07 7.07
N HIS A 6 -20.69 -0.35 5.83
CA HIS A 6 -20.91 0.51 4.69
C HIS A 6 -22.27 0.24 4.06
N SER A 7 -23.09 1.28 3.99
CA SER A 7 -24.27 1.20 3.13
C SER A 7 -23.79 1.30 1.68
N PRO A 8 -24.27 0.46 0.77
CA PRO A 8 -23.84 0.49 -0.61
C PRO A 8 -24.16 1.86 -1.22
N GLY A 9 -23.18 2.73 -1.26
CA GLY A 9 -23.24 4.02 -1.93
C GLY A 9 -23.03 3.85 -3.44
N SER A 10 -23.50 4.82 -4.20
CA SER A 10 -23.24 4.88 -5.63
C SER A 10 -21.75 5.02 -5.89
N VAL A 11 -21.11 3.98 -6.41
CA VAL A 11 -19.76 4.08 -6.95
C VAL A 11 -19.86 4.80 -8.29
N GLN A 12 -19.17 5.92 -8.44
CA GLN A 12 -18.98 6.50 -9.78
C GLN A 12 -18.05 5.56 -10.56
N GLU A 13 -18.55 5.05 -11.67
CA GLU A 13 -17.74 4.27 -12.61
C GLU A 13 -16.58 5.15 -13.11
N THR A 14 -15.37 4.77 -12.72
CA THR A 14 -14.17 5.13 -13.45
C THR A 14 -13.82 3.97 -14.37
N ASP A 15 -13.30 4.22 -15.56
CA ASP A 15 -13.06 3.22 -16.62
C ASP A 15 -12.23 1.98 -16.18
N ASP A 16 -11.59 2.04 -15.01
CA ASP A 16 -10.81 0.95 -14.40
C ASP A 16 -11.44 0.40 -13.10
N ALA A 17 -12.65 0.78 -12.74
CA ALA A 17 -13.28 0.34 -11.51
C ALA A 17 -13.83 -1.09 -11.65
N VAL A 18 -13.31 -2.01 -10.85
CA VAL A 18 -13.92 -3.34 -10.71
C VAL A 18 -15.22 -3.17 -9.93
N THR A 19 -16.34 -3.33 -10.61
CA THR A 19 -17.66 -3.35 -9.97
C THR A 19 -17.90 -4.72 -9.36
N PHE A 20 -17.96 -4.79 -8.03
CA PHE A 20 -18.30 -6.02 -7.34
C PHE A 20 -19.79 -6.37 -7.54
N ALA A 21 -20.09 -7.66 -7.68
CA ALA A 21 -21.43 -8.14 -7.97
C ALA A 21 -22.47 -7.64 -6.95
N HIS A 22 -22.11 -7.56 -5.67
CA HIS A 22 -22.99 -7.09 -4.59
C HIS A 22 -23.30 -5.59 -4.65
N GLU A 23 -22.60 -4.80 -5.43
CA GLU A 23 -22.85 -3.37 -5.62
C GLU A 23 -23.96 -3.11 -6.65
N ARG A 24 -24.28 -4.11 -7.46
CA ARG A 24 -25.37 -4.02 -8.43
C ARG A 24 -26.72 -4.15 -7.73
N ALA A 25 -27.71 -3.35 -8.16
CA ALA A 25 -29.05 -3.38 -7.56
C ALA A 25 -29.67 -4.78 -7.61
N GLU A 26 -29.49 -5.50 -8.72
CA GLU A 26 -29.99 -6.86 -8.95
C GLU A 26 -29.31 -7.91 -8.07
N GLU A 27 -28.10 -7.62 -7.57
CA GLU A 27 -27.32 -8.52 -6.72
C GLU A 27 -27.64 -8.31 -5.23
N ARG A 28 -28.17 -7.14 -4.86
CA ARG A 28 -28.44 -6.79 -3.45
C ARG A 28 -29.38 -7.76 -2.76
N GLU A 29 -30.40 -8.25 -3.44
CA GLU A 29 -31.34 -9.22 -2.87
C GLU A 29 -30.66 -10.54 -2.50
N LYS A 30 -29.69 -10.99 -3.30
CA LYS A 30 -28.91 -12.21 -3.00
C LYS A 30 -28.15 -12.09 -1.68
N TRP A 31 -27.78 -10.89 -1.31
CA TRP A 31 -26.93 -10.60 -0.15
C TRP A 31 -27.70 -10.01 1.03
N ALA A 32 -29.05 -9.98 0.98
CA ALA A 32 -29.88 -9.34 2.01
C ALA A 32 -29.64 -9.86 3.43
N LYS A 33 -29.15 -11.10 3.58
CA LYS A 33 -28.82 -11.73 4.87
C LYS A 33 -27.36 -11.80 5.18
N THR A 34 -26.53 -11.16 4.34
CA THR A 34 -25.06 -11.20 4.44
C THR A 34 -24.56 -9.87 4.94
N THR A 35 -23.69 -9.89 5.93
CA THR A 35 -22.96 -8.71 6.36
C THR A 35 -21.83 -8.44 5.35
N ILE A 36 -21.89 -7.30 4.67
CA ILE A 36 -20.88 -6.84 3.72
C ILE A 36 -20.15 -5.67 4.35
N VAL A 37 -18.83 -5.75 4.41
CA VAL A 37 -17.96 -4.72 5.01
C VAL A 37 -16.84 -4.36 4.03
N HIS A 38 -16.70 -3.08 3.79
CA HIS A 38 -15.56 -2.51 3.06
C HIS A 38 -14.60 -1.90 4.06
N VAL A 39 -13.43 -2.51 4.21
CA VAL A 39 -12.45 -2.11 5.22
C VAL A 39 -12.05 -0.64 5.05
N GLY A 40 -12.18 0.13 6.13
CA GLY A 40 -11.78 1.54 6.23
C GLY A 40 -12.52 2.50 5.30
N GLU A 41 -13.52 2.04 4.58
CA GLU A 41 -14.34 2.88 3.73
C GLU A 41 -15.34 3.68 4.59
N GLY A 42 -15.42 4.99 4.33
CA GLY A 42 -16.27 5.89 5.13
C GLY A 42 -15.68 6.32 6.48
N SER A 43 -14.62 5.68 6.98
CA SER A 43 -13.94 6.11 8.18
C SER A 43 -13.17 7.42 7.94
N ARG A 44 -13.22 8.32 8.93
CA ARG A 44 -12.45 9.59 8.95
C ARG A 44 -11.30 9.55 9.95
N GLU A 45 -11.01 8.40 10.53
CA GLU A 45 -9.89 8.25 11.46
C GLU A 45 -8.58 8.65 10.78
N ARG A 46 -7.82 9.53 11.41
CA ARG A 46 -6.51 9.96 10.92
C ARG A 46 -5.52 8.80 11.06
N VAL A 47 -4.82 8.50 9.98
CA VAL A 47 -3.78 7.47 9.94
C VAL A 47 -2.42 8.12 9.82
N ARG A 48 -1.47 7.70 10.66
CA ARG A 48 -0.09 8.16 10.68
C ARG A 48 0.80 7.10 10.03
N LEU A 49 1.48 7.47 8.96
CA LEU A 49 2.27 6.57 8.14
C LEU A 49 3.77 6.75 8.37
N GLY A 50 4.49 5.64 8.44
CA GLY A 50 5.91 5.58 8.17
C GLY A 50 6.16 5.14 6.72
N VAL A 51 7.12 5.75 6.05
CA VAL A 51 7.55 5.37 4.72
C VAL A 51 8.99 4.92 4.76
N CYS A 52 9.23 3.67 4.35
CA CYS A 52 10.56 3.12 4.08
C CYS A 52 10.78 3.14 2.58
N ILE A 53 11.82 3.80 2.11
CA ILE A 53 12.05 4.04 0.70
C ILE A 53 13.49 3.73 0.29
N GLY A 54 13.67 3.00 -0.81
CA GLY A 54 14.98 2.67 -1.36
C GLY A 54 15.63 3.85 -2.09
N GLU A 55 16.95 3.95 -1.98
CA GLU A 55 17.74 5.01 -2.66
C GLU A 55 18.02 4.69 -4.12
N PHE A 56 17.92 3.43 -4.51
CA PHE A 56 18.17 3.00 -5.88
C PHE A 56 17.22 3.67 -6.87
N HIS A 57 17.75 4.32 -7.92
CA HIS A 57 16.97 5.20 -8.82
C HIS A 57 16.29 6.37 -8.10
N ASN A 58 17.06 7.16 -7.40
CA ASN A 58 16.60 8.21 -6.50
C ASN A 58 15.60 9.19 -7.13
N LYS A 59 15.78 9.61 -8.38
CA LYS A 59 14.82 10.51 -9.06
C LYS A 59 13.43 9.89 -9.22
N LEU A 60 13.37 8.60 -9.53
CA LEU A 60 12.12 7.85 -9.58
C LEU A 60 11.51 7.73 -8.18
N MET A 61 12.35 7.43 -7.18
CA MET A 61 11.92 7.31 -5.80
C MET A 61 11.41 8.64 -5.23
N ASP A 62 12.02 9.76 -5.56
CA ASP A 62 11.52 11.09 -5.18
C ASP A 62 10.10 11.34 -5.72
N ARG A 63 9.81 10.96 -6.95
CA ARG A 63 8.47 11.06 -7.53
C ARG A 63 7.47 10.11 -6.88
N MET A 64 7.90 8.91 -6.52
CA MET A 64 7.07 7.96 -5.78
C MET A 64 6.75 8.48 -4.38
N LEU A 65 7.73 9.08 -3.71
CA LEU A 65 7.51 9.68 -2.38
C LEU A 65 6.51 10.85 -2.46
N GLU A 66 6.60 11.67 -3.51
CA GLU A 66 5.64 12.77 -3.71
C GLU A 66 4.23 12.24 -4.02
N ASP A 67 4.11 11.21 -4.85
CA ASP A 67 2.82 10.56 -5.12
C ASP A 67 2.21 9.95 -3.84
N ALA A 68 3.05 9.35 -3.00
CA ALA A 68 2.63 8.86 -1.69
C ALA A 68 2.11 9.98 -0.78
N ARG A 69 2.82 11.12 -0.76
CA ARG A 69 2.44 12.29 0.04
C ARG A 69 1.08 12.85 -0.39
N VAL A 70 0.90 13.08 -1.69
CA VAL A 70 -0.36 13.59 -2.25
C VAL A 70 -1.51 12.62 -1.96
N SER A 71 -1.27 11.32 -2.12
CA SER A 71 -2.28 10.29 -1.85
C SER A 71 -2.65 10.22 -0.37
N ALA A 72 -1.67 10.37 0.52
CA ALA A 72 -1.93 10.40 1.97
C ALA A 72 -2.80 11.60 2.35
N GLU A 73 -2.47 12.79 1.87
CA GLU A 73 -3.27 14.00 2.11
C GLU A 73 -4.71 13.85 1.60
N ALA A 74 -4.89 13.31 0.40
CA ALA A 74 -6.22 13.06 -0.17
C ALA A 74 -7.07 12.10 0.67
N MET A 75 -6.42 11.20 1.41
CA MET A 75 -7.06 10.26 2.34
C MET A 75 -7.22 10.79 3.76
N GLY A 76 -6.79 12.01 4.05
CA GLY A 76 -6.75 12.55 5.42
C GLY A 76 -5.74 11.85 6.33
N ALA A 77 -4.72 11.23 5.74
CA ALA A 77 -3.59 10.62 6.43
C ALA A 77 -2.36 11.54 6.41
N THR A 78 -1.38 11.23 7.24
CA THR A 78 -0.10 11.95 7.29
C THR A 78 1.06 11.00 7.17
N ILE A 79 2.12 11.43 6.49
CA ILE A 79 3.42 10.76 6.51
C ILE A 79 4.24 11.42 7.61
N ASP A 80 4.39 10.74 8.73
CA ASP A 80 5.06 11.29 9.92
C ASP A 80 6.55 10.94 9.96
N LYS A 81 6.97 9.91 9.22
CA LYS A 81 8.36 9.44 9.19
C LYS A 81 8.72 8.91 7.82
N VAL A 82 9.87 9.30 7.31
CA VAL A 82 10.47 8.76 6.09
C VAL A 82 11.88 8.27 6.42
N VAL A 83 12.18 7.02 6.06
CA VAL A 83 13.51 6.44 6.21
C VAL A 83 13.98 5.92 4.87
N TRP A 84 15.09 6.46 4.38
CA TRP A 84 15.78 5.99 3.20
C TRP A 84 16.69 4.82 3.52
N VAL A 85 16.63 3.77 2.69
CA VAL A 85 17.49 2.59 2.78
C VAL A 85 18.22 2.36 1.46
N PRO A 86 19.37 1.68 1.47
CA PRO A 86 20.16 1.48 0.24
C PRO A 86 19.37 0.79 -0.88
N GLY A 87 18.56 -0.20 -0.55
CA GLY A 87 17.70 -0.91 -1.48
C GLY A 87 16.52 -1.57 -0.79
N THR A 88 15.63 -2.17 -1.58
CA THR A 88 14.41 -2.82 -1.06
C THR A 88 14.73 -4.00 -0.13
N TYR A 89 15.83 -4.71 -0.38
CA TYR A 89 16.22 -5.87 0.42
C TYR A 89 16.64 -5.51 1.86
N GLU A 90 17.03 -4.26 2.11
CA GLU A 90 17.38 -3.75 3.45
C GLU A 90 16.16 -3.21 4.21
N ALA A 91 15.01 -3.13 3.58
CA ALA A 91 13.79 -2.56 4.18
C ALA A 91 13.24 -3.32 5.39
N PRO A 92 13.30 -4.66 5.51
CA PRO A 92 12.63 -5.39 6.58
C PRO A 92 12.96 -4.89 7.99
N LEU A 93 14.22 -4.57 8.27
CA LEU A 93 14.63 -4.07 9.59
C LEU A 93 13.97 -2.71 9.93
N VAL A 94 13.90 -1.82 8.95
CA VAL A 94 13.24 -0.52 9.10
C VAL A 94 11.73 -0.67 9.22
N VAL A 95 11.13 -1.57 8.45
CA VAL A 95 9.70 -1.89 8.53
C VAL A 95 9.35 -2.40 9.93
N GLU A 96 10.12 -3.34 10.47
CA GLU A 96 9.91 -3.84 11.82
C GLU A 96 9.96 -2.71 12.85
N ASN A 97 10.96 -1.85 12.79
CA ASN A 97 11.10 -0.72 13.69
C ASN A 97 9.91 0.25 13.60
N MET A 98 9.39 0.49 12.39
CA MET A 98 8.21 1.33 12.18
C MET A 98 6.94 0.69 12.74
N LEU A 99 6.79 -0.63 12.61
CA LEU A 99 5.63 -1.35 13.15
C LEU A 99 5.63 -1.40 14.68
N GLN A 100 6.81 -1.39 15.29
CA GLN A 100 6.98 -1.29 16.74
C GLN A 100 6.73 0.12 17.28
N ASP A 101 6.83 1.14 16.44
CA ASP A 101 6.63 2.54 16.83
C ASP A 101 5.14 2.80 17.14
N PRO A 102 4.79 3.12 18.40
CA PRO A 102 3.40 3.35 18.78
C PRO A 102 2.82 4.63 18.17
N THR A 103 3.64 5.53 17.62
CA THR A 103 3.20 6.75 16.96
C THR A 103 2.79 6.54 15.51
N LEU A 104 3.09 5.38 14.93
CA LEU A 104 2.76 5.02 13.57
C LEU A 104 1.66 3.95 13.52
N ASP A 105 0.72 4.13 12.62
CA ASP A 105 -0.43 3.24 12.46
C ASP A 105 -0.21 2.22 11.32
N ALA A 106 0.65 2.55 10.38
CA ALA A 106 0.99 1.70 9.24
C ALA A 106 2.36 2.06 8.67
N CYS A 107 2.94 1.16 7.90
CA CYS A 107 4.15 1.37 7.14
C CYS A 107 3.88 1.22 5.64
N VAL A 108 4.52 2.01 4.82
CA VAL A 108 4.53 1.88 3.36
C VAL A 108 5.97 1.72 2.90
N VAL A 109 6.23 0.73 2.06
CA VAL A 109 7.55 0.50 1.46
C VAL A 109 7.51 0.89 -0.01
N LEU A 110 8.42 1.77 -0.39
CA LEU A 110 8.62 2.21 -1.76
C LEU A 110 9.98 1.74 -2.25
N GLY A 111 10.03 1.15 -3.43
CA GLY A 111 11.27 0.65 -4.00
C GLY A 111 11.14 0.28 -5.46
N TYR A 112 12.29 0.11 -6.09
CA TYR A 112 12.40 -0.39 -7.45
C TYR A 112 13.44 -1.50 -7.51
N ILE A 113 13.00 -2.67 -7.98
CA ILE A 113 13.85 -3.83 -8.24
C ILE A 113 13.96 -3.96 -9.76
N GLU A 114 15.06 -3.47 -10.31
CA GLU A 114 15.29 -3.48 -11.75
C GLU A 114 15.41 -4.89 -12.31
N LYS A 115 14.98 -5.05 -13.56
CA LYS A 115 15.21 -6.28 -14.31
C LYS A 115 16.70 -6.44 -14.58
N GLY A 116 17.33 -7.38 -13.87
CA GLY A 116 18.72 -7.79 -14.14
C GLY A 116 18.81 -8.94 -15.14
N SER A 117 20.05 -9.34 -15.43
CA SER A 117 20.39 -10.49 -16.27
C SER A 117 20.24 -11.84 -15.54
N THR A 118 20.02 -11.82 -14.23
CA THR A 118 19.92 -13.00 -13.35
C THR A 118 18.57 -13.01 -12.61
N LEU A 119 18.27 -14.13 -11.95
CA LEU A 119 17.08 -14.27 -11.09
C LEU A 119 17.22 -13.59 -9.72
N HIS A 120 18.34 -12.94 -9.43
CA HIS A 120 18.64 -12.35 -8.13
C HIS A 120 17.57 -11.34 -7.67
N GLY A 121 17.13 -10.44 -8.55
CA GLY A 121 16.07 -9.49 -8.23
C GLY A 121 14.73 -10.17 -7.91
N GLN A 122 14.39 -11.26 -8.59
CA GLN A 122 13.17 -12.03 -8.31
C GLN A 122 13.23 -12.71 -6.94
N GLU A 123 14.37 -13.29 -6.58
CA GLU A 123 14.57 -13.93 -5.28
C GLU A 123 14.50 -12.90 -4.14
N MET A 124 15.12 -11.74 -4.31
CA MET A 124 15.06 -10.64 -3.35
C MET A 124 13.64 -10.12 -3.17
N GLY A 125 12.92 -9.90 -4.27
CA GLY A 125 11.54 -9.43 -4.23
C GLY A 125 10.60 -10.41 -3.56
N ALA A 126 10.72 -11.70 -3.87
CA ALA A 126 9.92 -12.75 -3.24
C ALA A 126 10.20 -12.84 -1.74
N THR A 127 11.46 -12.84 -1.33
CA THR A 127 11.87 -12.89 0.08
C THR A 127 11.36 -11.68 0.84
N PHE A 128 11.54 -10.48 0.31
CA PHE A 128 11.05 -9.25 0.92
C PHE A 128 9.53 -9.29 1.09
N SER A 129 8.78 -9.69 0.08
CA SER A 129 7.32 -9.73 0.11
C SER A 129 6.79 -10.65 1.19
N ILE A 130 7.39 -11.83 1.35
CA ILE A 130 7.03 -12.79 2.40
C ILE A 130 7.28 -12.18 3.78
N ILE A 131 8.48 -11.62 4.01
CA ILE A 131 8.86 -11.04 5.30
C ILE A 131 7.98 -9.85 5.64
N ALA A 132 7.70 -8.96 4.70
CA ALA A 132 6.84 -7.80 4.92
C ALA A 132 5.43 -8.20 5.38
N LYS A 133 4.86 -9.24 4.77
CA LYS A 133 3.54 -9.74 5.15
C LYS A 133 3.55 -10.50 6.47
N GLN A 134 4.62 -11.20 6.79
CA GLN A 134 4.80 -11.81 8.12
C GLN A 134 4.86 -10.75 9.21
N LEU A 135 5.60 -9.67 9.02
CA LEU A 135 5.68 -8.55 9.96
C LEU A 135 4.32 -7.86 10.14
N GLU A 136 3.58 -7.65 9.06
CA GLU A 136 2.22 -7.11 9.10
C GLU A 136 1.30 -7.96 9.99
N LEU A 137 1.35 -9.29 9.86
CA LEU A 137 0.55 -10.20 10.66
C LEU A 137 1.00 -10.24 12.12
N GLU A 138 2.32 -10.18 12.37
CA GLU A 138 2.89 -10.20 13.72
C GLU A 138 2.51 -8.96 14.53
N TYR A 139 2.64 -7.79 13.94
CA TYR A 139 2.39 -6.51 14.63
C TYR A 139 0.95 -6.00 14.49
N GLY A 140 0.14 -6.61 13.64
CA GLY A 140 -1.24 -6.20 13.41
C GLY A 140 -1.37 -4.79 12.84
N LYS A 141 -0.37 -4.33 12.09
CA LYS A 141 -0.35 -3.04 11.41
C LYS A 141 -0.08 -3.24 9.92
N PRO A 142 -0.78 -2.52 9.02
CA PRO A 142 -0.60 -2.67 7.59
C PRO A 142 0.80 -2.34 7.10
N VAL A 143 1.29 -3.11 6.14
CA VAL A 143 2.49 -2.82 5.35
C VAL A 143 2.09 -2.72 3.88
N GLY A 144 2.00 -1.50 3.39
CA GLY A 144 1.74 -1.23 1.98
C GLY A 144 3.00 -1.42 1.15
N MET A 145 2.87 -2.07 0.00
CA MET A 145 4.00 -2.40 -0.86
C MET A 145 3.88 -1.65 -2.18
N GLY A 146 4.54 -0.51 -2.27
CA GLY A 146 4.73 0.26 -3.49
C GLY A 146 6.06 -0.10 -4.15
N ILE A 147 6.23 -1.38 -4.48
CA ILE A 147 7.45 -1.91 -5.09
C ILE A 147 7.22 -2.10 -6.59
N ILE A 148 8.08 -1.50 -7.39
CA ILE A 148 8.12 -1.71 -8.83
C ILE A 148 9.12 -2.84 -9.12
N GLY A 149 8.66 -3.85 -9.84
CA GLY A 149 9.45 -5.07 -10.06
C GLY A 149 9.24 -6.14 -8.99
N PRO A 150 10.03 -7.21 -9.01
CA PRO A 150 11.14 -7.46 -9.94
C PRO A 150 10.69 -7.65 -11.40
N GLY A 151 11.63 -7.45 -12.33
CA GLY A 151 11.40 -7.69 -13.74
C GLY A 151 10.96 -6.47 -14.57
N ALA A 152 10.81 -5.30 -13.96
CA ALA A 152 10.52 -4.06 -14.66
C ALA A 152 11.80 -3.42 -15.23
N THR A 153 11.73 -2.95 -16.47
CA THR A 153 12.74 -2.07 -17.05
C THR A 153 12.61 -0.65 -16.49
N ALA A 154 13.64 0.19 -16.68
CA ALA A 154 13.58 1.58 -16.24
C ALA A 154 12.40 2.34 -16.89
N GLU A 155 12.12 2.11 -18.18
CA GLU A 155 11.00 2.71 -18.88
C GLU A 155 9.65 2.26 -18.31
N GLN A 156 9.50 0.98 -17.98
CA GLN A 156 8.31 0.45 -17.35
C GLN A 156 8.12 1.00 -15.93
N ALA A 157 9.22 1.20 -15.21
CA ALA A 157 9.19 1.78 -13.87
C ALA A 157 8.67 3.21 -13.87
N GLU A 158 9.07 4.02 -14.84
CA GLU A 158 8.60 5.40 -15.02
C GLU A 158 7.06 5.51 -15.16
N MET A 159 6.43 4.50 -15.74
CA MET A 159 4.97 4.45 -15.90
C MET A 159 4.23 3.96 -14.65
N ARG A 160 4.96 3.53 -13.60
CA ARG A 160 4.39 2.87 -12.42
C ARG A 160 4.57 3.67 -11.12
N VAL A 161 4.83 4.95 -11.22
CA VAL A 161 4.93 5.86 -10.06
C VAL A 161 3.69 5.77 -9.16
N ALA A 162 2.51 5.61 -9.75
CA ALA A 162 1.24 5.48 -9.05
C ALA A 162 1.14 4.24 -8.10
N TYR A 163 2.08 3.30 -8.18
CA TYR A 163 2.17 2.21 -7.19
C TYR A 163 2.35 2.74 -5.78
N ALA A 164 3.02 3.88 -5.61
CA ALA A 164 3.18 4.53 -4.32
C ALA A 164 1.84 4.95 -3.72
N GLY A 165 1.03 5.69 -4.47
CA GLY A 165 -0.29 6.11 -4.04
C GLY A 165 -1.24 4.94 -3.80
N ASN A 166 -1.17 3.89 -4.61
CA ASN A 166 -1.96 2.66 -4.40
C ASN A 166 -1.61 1.99 -3.07
N ALA A 167 -0.32 1.88 -2.75
CA ALA A 167 0.14 1.32 -1.48
C ALA A 167 -0.32 2.15 -0.28
N VAL A 168 -0.28 3.48 -0.40
CA VAL A 168 -0.78 4.40 0.63
C VAL A 168 -2.27 4.20 0.85
N ARG A 169 -3.08 4.22 -0.20
CA ARG A 169 -4.54 4.04 -0.10
C ARG A 169 -4.91 2.72 0.56
N ALA A 170 -4.26 1.64 0.16
CA ALA A 170 -4.46 0.32 0.77
C ALA A 170 -4.11 0.32 2.26
N SER A 171 -2.95 0.87 2.62
CA SER A 171 -2.48 0.93 4.02
C SER A 171 -3.39 1.79 4.89
N VAL A 172 -3.83 2.94 4.40
CA VAL A 172 -4.75 3.82 5.14
C VAL A 172 -6.08 3.13 5.39
N ARG A 173 -6.66 2.48 4.38
CA ARG A 173 -7.91 1.73 4.53
C ARG A 173 -7.77 0.58 5.53
N MET A 174 -6.69 -0.18 5.47
CA MET A 174 -6.45 -1.31 6.38
C MET A 174 -6.16 -0.88 7.81
N ALA A 175 -5.63 0.32 8.02
CA ALA A 175 -5.35 0.88 9.34
C ALA A 175 -6.59 1.46 10.05
N ARG A 176 -7.63 1.79 9.29
CA ARG A 176 -8.93 2.29 9.79
C ARG A 176 -9.87 1.15 10.20
#